data_db5fb28300ebc6c82567c26847c41631
#
_entry.id   db5fb28300ebc6c82567c26847c41631
#
_cell.length_a   1.000
_cell.length_b   1.000
_cell.length_c   1.000
_cell.angle_alpha   90.00
_cell.angle_beta   90.00
_cell.angle_gamma   90.00
#
_symmetry.space_group_name_H-M   'P 1'
#
loop_
_entity.id
_entity.type
_entity.pdbx_description
1 polymer ?
#
loop_
_entity_poly.entity_id
_entity_poly.type
_entity_poly.pdbx_seq_one_letter_code
_entity_poly.pdbx_strand_id
1 'polypeptide(L)'
;QMYCVSSKTIFYDLHYVFVYCLMFCAIASFLTKIMRISSFYRTKYIPIFVVLCVIMALNMACNVSGFPLDLSLPFFVFAAILICYLTLYRTPRELIEKTLSFVVTKMNNAVVCFDINQECVYANEHFRSMITSSNDDFSKITQLIRRWINENDFQDQNSVETSSQWVIDGVTHYFDIEYRKIFAKKGEYIGFFLNFIDTTEKRLTFEKEKFLATHDALTGLYNQSYFATKVSEALQQTPDVDWLLLCSNIKDFKLINDLFGLEKGNEVLKMEADLLKKYCGKNA
;
A
#
# COMPACT_ATOMS: atom_id res chain seq x y z
N GLN A 1 22.02 -63.44 29.43
CA GLN A 1 21.40 -62.09 29.32
C GLN A 1 21.22 -61.55 30.71
N MET A 2 22.11 -60.57 31.12
CA MET A 2 21.92 -59.87 32.41
C MET A 2 20.83 -58.80 32.20
N TYR A 3 19.70 -59.02 32.78
CA TYR A 3 18.70 -57.96 32.94
C TYR A 3 18.97 -57.25 34.27
N CYS A 4 19.21 -55.94 34.19
CA CYS A 4 19.19 -55.09 35.41
C CYS A 4 17.74 -55.02 35.87
N VAL A 5 17.41 -55.75 36.91
CA VAL A 5 16.11 -55.59 37.65
C VAL A 5 16.31 -54.38 38.55
N SER A 6 15.78 -53.23 38.13
CA SER A 6 15.66 -52.04 38.98
C SER A 6 14.68 -52.34 40.11
N SER A 7 15.13 -52.44 41.34
CA SER A 7 14.28 -52.47 42.52
C SER A 7 13.62 -51.09 42.69
N LYS A 8 12.28 -51.03 42.68
CA LYS A 8 11.51 -49.84 42.92
C LYS A 8 11.84 -49.28 44.30
N THR A 9 12.63 -48.22 44.36
CA THR A 9 13.00 -47.54 45.62
C THR A 9 12.06 -46.36 45.80
N ILE A 10 11.83 -45.90 47.03
CA ILE A 10 11.00 -44.71 47.38
C ILE A 10 11.42 -43.49 46.54
N PHE A 11 12.68 -43.35 46.18
CA PHE A 11 13.18 -42.29 45.31
C PHE A 11 12.70 -42.40 43.88
N TYR A 12 12.43 -43.59 43.37
CA TYR A 12 11.84 -43.84 42.05
C TYR A 12 10.41 -43.31 42.01
N ASP A 13 9.59 -43.63 42.99
CA ASP A 13 8.20 -43.13 43.05
C ASP A 13 8.13 -41.63 43.24
N LEU A 14 9.02 -41.08 44.08
CA LEU A 14 9.13 -39.61 44.28
C LEU A 14 9.52 -38.89 43.00
N HIS A 15 10.45 -39.47 42.22
CA HIS A 15 10.83 -38.91 40.89
C HIS A 15 9.64 -38.86 39.92
N TYR A 16 8.88 -39.92 39.83
CA TYR A 16 7.69 -39.94 38.97
C TYR A 16 6.62 -38.93 39.39
N VAL A 17 6.33 -38.82 40.69
CA VAL A 17 5.41 -37.80 41.20
C VAL A 17 5.85 -36.42 40.81
N PHE A 18 7.14 -36.13 40.96
CA PHE A 18 7.70 -34.81 40.59
C PHE A 18 7.57 -34.55 39.08
N VAL A 19 7.92 -35.50 38.23
CA VAL A 19 7.81 -35.36 36.77
C VAL A 19 6.35 -35.14 36.32
N TYR A 20 5.40 -35.92 36.88
CA TYR A 20 3.97 -35.75 36.52
C TYR A 20 3.43 -34.40 37.02
N CYS A 21 3.85 -33.90 38.21
CA CYS A 21 3.48 -32.58 38.67
C CYS A 21 3.98 -31.48 37.72
N LEU A 22 5.25 -31.55 37.26
CA LEU A 22 5.78 -30.61 36.26
C LEU A 22 5.01 -30.65 34.95
N MET A 23 4.71 -31.84 34.45
CA MET A 23 3.92 -32.00 33.23
C MET A 23 2.51 -31.43 33.38
N PHE A 24 1.85 -31.70 34.50
CA PHE A 24 0.54 -31.14 34.78
C PHE A 24 0.57 -29.60 34.82
N CYS A 25 1.57 -29.01 35.47
CA CYS A 25 1.78 -27.57 35.51
C CYS A 25 2.01 -27.00 34.09
N ALA A 26 2.80 -27.69 33.25
CA ALA A 26 3.01 -27.29 31.86
C ALA A 26 1.70 -27.32 31.05
N ILE A 27 0.94 -28.40 31.14
CA ILE A 27 -0.37 -28.55 30.47
C ILE A 27 -1.34 -27.47 30.94
N ALA A 28 -1.45 -27.22 32.24
CA ALA A 28 -2.31 -26.17 32.80
C ALA A 28 -1.90 -24.77 32.31
N SER A 29 -0.58 -24.48 32.23
CA SER A 29 -0.07 -23.23 31.67
C SER A 29 -0.41 -23.04 30.21
N PHE A 30 -0.29 -24.09 29.39
CA PHE A 30 -0.69 -24.04 27.99
C PHE A 30 -2.20 -23.88 27.81
N LEU A 31 -3.00 -24.58 28.63
CA LEU A 31 -4.46 -24.46 28.61
C LEU A 31 -4.91 -23.03 28.95
N THR A 32 -4.38 -22.45 30.02
CA THR A 32 -4.69 -21.06 30.39
C THR A 32 -4.25 -20.06 29.31
N LYS A 33 -3.13 -20.30 28.64
CA LYS A 33 -2.66 -19.49 27.54
C LYS A 33 -3.59 -19.60 26.33
N ILE A 34 -4.04 -20.81 25.95
CA ILE A 34 -4.98 -21.05 24.86
C ILE A 34 -6.32 -20.35 25.13
N MET A 35 -6.78 -20.35 26.37
CA MET A 35 -8.04 -19.69 26.75
C MET A 35 -7.97 -18.15 26.67
N ARG A 36 -6.81 -17.56 26.99
CA ARG A 36 -6.60 -16.10 27.03
C ARG A 36 -6.23 -15.49 25.67
N ILE A 37 -5.74 -16.29 24.74
CA ILE A 37 -5.29 -15.82 23.43
C ILE A 37 -6.47 -15.74 22.45
N SER A 38 -6.40 -14.75 21.53
CA SER A 38 -7.38 -14.59 20.44
C SER A 38 -7.48 -15.85 19.58
N SER A 39 -8.68 -16.09 19.02
CA SER A 39 -9.00 -17.26 18.18
C SER A 39 -7.95 -17.53 17.09
N PHE A 40 -7.38 -16.48 16.52
CA PHE A 40 -6.37 -16.55 15.47
C PHE A 40 -5.08 -17.29 15.90
N TYR A 41 -4.58 -17.02 17.12
CA TYR A 41 -3.37 -17.66 17.62
C TYR A 41 -3.60 -19.04 18.21
N ARG A 42 -4.84 -19.43 18.51
CA ARG A 42 -5.19 -20.77 19.03
C ARG A 42 -4.71 -21.88 18.11
N THR A 43 -4.81 -21.68 16.80
CA THR A 43 -4.38 -22.65 15.78
C THR A 43 -2.90 -23.03 15.91
N LYS A 44 -2.06 -22.15 16.45
CA LYS A 44 -0.64 -22.41 16.72
C LYS A 44 -0.44 -23.24 18.00
N TYR A 45 -1.21 -22.98 19.05
CA TYR A 45 -1.00 -23.58 20.39
C TYR A 45 -1.74 -24.91 20.57
N ILE A 46 -2.86 -25.12 19.89
CA ILE A 46 -3.62 -26.38 19.97
C ILE A 46 -2.78 -27.61 19.60
N PRO A 47 -2.01 -27.66 18.48
CA PRO A 47 -1.19 -28.80 18.15
C PRO A 47 -0.12 -29.11 19.20
N ILE A 48 0.50 -28.07 19.77
CA ILE A 48 1.50 -28.21 20.85
C ILE A 48 0.85 -28.82 22.10
N PHE A 49 -0.33 -28.34 22.46
CA PHE A 49 -1.09 -28.88 23.58
C PHE A 49 -1.46 -30.35 23.37
N VAL A 50 -1.95 -30.71 22.19
CA VAL A 50 -2.29 -32.08 21.83
C VAL A 50 -1.07 -33.03 21.92
N VAL A 51 0.08 -32.58 21.41
CA VAL A 51 1.35 -33.34 21.49
C VAL A 51 1.74 -33.58 22.93
N LEU A 52 1.68 -32.59 23.80
CA LEU A 52 1.97 -32.72 25.22
C LEU A 52 1.04 -33.74 25.91
N CYS A 53 -0.27 -33.66 25.61
CA CYS A 53 -1.25 -34.59 26.17
C CYS A 53 -1.00 -36.04 25.70
N VAL A 54 -0.72 -36.25 24.42
CA VAL A 54 -0.45 -37.59 23.83
C VAL A 54 0.81 -38.19 24.45
N ILE A 55 1.90 -37.41 24.59
CA ILE A 55 3.16 -37.92 25.17
C ILE A 55 2.97 -38.25 26.65
N MET A 56 2.23 -37.43 27.38
CA MET A 56 1.91 -37.73 28.76
C MET A 56 1.10 -39.06 28.89
N ALA A 57 0.09 -39.26 28.04
CA ALA A 57 -0.72 -40.46 28.03
C ALA A 57 0.10 -41.72 27.69
N LEU A 58 0.99 -41.63 26.67
CA LEU A 58 1.89 -42.71 26.30
C LEU A 58 2.87 -43.06 27.42
N ASN A 59 3.47 -42.05 28.04
CA ASN A 59 4.38 -42.28 29.18
C ASN A 59 3.66 -42.94 30.34
N MET A 60 2.45 -42.48 30.68
CA MET A 60 1.64 -43.08 31.73
C MET A 60 1.25 -44.54 31.39
N ALA A 61 0.87 -44.81 30.15
CA ALA A 61 0.52 -46.18 29.70
C ALA A 61 1.71 -47.14 29.78
N CYS A 62 2.92 -46.69 29.38
CA CYS A 62 4.14 -47.49 29.51
C CYS A 62 4.45 -47.83 30.98
N ASN A 63 4.26 -46.86 31.88
CA ASN A 63 4.52 -47.07 33.32
C ASN A 63 3.50 -48.08 33.95
N VAL A 64 2.22 -47.94 33.61
CA VAL A 64 1.16 -48.81 34.13
C VAL A 64 1.30 -50.24 33.60
N SER A 65 1.71 -50.42 32.32
CA SER A 65 1.92 -51.71 31.72
C SER A 65 3.15 -52.47 32.23
N GLY A 66 3.95 -51.85 33.09
CA GLY A 66 5.16 -52.47 33.65
C GLY A 66 6.26 -52.76 32.62
N PHE A 67 6.32 -51.94 31.57
CA PHE A 67 7.31 -52.10 30.52
C PHE A 67 8.74 -51.99 31.13
N PRO A 68 9.64 -52.92 30.82
CA PRO A 68 10.95 -53.01 31.53
C PRO A 68 11.94 -51.93 31.24
N LEU A 69 11.65 -51.07 30.25
CA LEU A 69 12.52 -49.92 29.87
C LEU A 69 11.84 -48.60 30.20
N ASP A 70 12.56 -47.71 30.81
CA ASP A 70 12.09 -46.31 31.00
C ASP A 70 12.21 -45.54 29.68
N LEU A 71 11.09 -45.31 29.01
CA LEU A 71 10.98 -44.58 27.77
C LEU A 71 10.68 -43.08 27.98
N SER A 72 10.67 -42.60 29.23
CA SER A 72 10.33 -41.22 29.53
C SER A 72 11.27 -40.21 28.83
N LEU A 73 12.57 -40.45 28.88
CA LEU A 73 13.60 -39.59 28.28
C LEU A 73 13.47 -39.50 26.75
N PRO A 74 13.36 -40.60 25.97
CA PRO A 74 13.06 -40.55 24.55
C PRO A 74 11.79 -39.78 24.22
N PHE A 75 10.70 -39.96 24.94
CA PHE A 75 9.44 -39.24 24.71
C PHE A 75 9.58 -37.72 24.95
N PHE A 76 10.30 -37.31 25.98
CA PHE A 76 10.54 -35.88 26.20
C PHE A 76 11.43 -35.25 25.15
N VAL A 77 12.49 -35.94 24.68
CA VAL A 77 13.35 -35.45 23.61
C VAL A 77 12.54 -35.29 22.32
N PHE A 78 11.72 -36.28 21.96
CA PHE A 78 10.86 -36.22 20.80
C PHE A 78 9.84 -35.07 20.91
N ALA A 79 9.22 -34.90 22.09
CA ALA A 79 8.32 -33.78 22.37
C ALA A 79 9.02 -32.43 22.17
N ALA A 80 10.21 -32.27 22.72
CA ALA A 80 10.96 -31.03 22.63
C ALA A 80 11.33 -30.67 21.16
N ILE A 81 11.78 -31.65 20.37
CA ILE A 81 12.07 -31.50 18.95
C ILE A 81 10.80 -31.11 18.18
N LEU A 82 9.68 -31.80 18.43
CA LEU A 82 8.42 -31.54 17.72
C LEU A 82 7.86 -30.16 18.08
N ILE A 83 7.91 -29.76 19.36
CA ILE A 83 7.49 -28.42 19.82
C ILE A 83 8.36 -27.35 19.20
N CYS A 84 9.69 -27.55 19.16
CA CYS A 84 10.63 -26.65 18.53
C CYS A 84 10.32 -26.48 17.04
N TYR A 85 10.08 -27.58 16.32
CA TYR A 85 9.69 -27.58 14.93
C TYR A 85 8.37 -26.80 14.71
N LEU A 86 7.32 -27.12 15.47
CA LEU A 86 6.01 -26.44 15.35
C LEU A 86 6.11 -24.95 15.70
N THR A 87 7.01 -24.57 16.62
CA THR A 87 7.19 -23.17 17.03
C THR A 87 7.96 -22.36 15.98
N LEU A 88 9.02 -22.94 15.41
CA LEU A 88 9.89 -22.23 14.47
C LEU A 88 9.34 -22.22 13.05
N TYR A 89 8.77 -23.33 12.58
CA TYR A 89 8.33 -23.45 11.19
C TYR A 89 6.89 -23.04 10.92
N ARG A 90 6.05 -23.03 11.94
CA ARG A 90 4.66 -22.58 11.78
C ARG A 90 4.53 -21.07 12.05
N THR A 91 5.25 -20.27 11.27
CA THR A 91 4.95 -18.82 11.19
C THR A 91 3.53 -18.65 10.68
N PRO A 92 2.75 -17.72 11.23
CA PRO A 92 1.40 -17.47 10.76
C PRO A 92 1.44 -16.81 9.37
N ARG A 93 1.58 -17.64 8.32
CA ARG A 93 1.50 -17.18 6.92
C ARG A 93 0.23 -16.38 6.67
N GLU A 94 -0.90 -16.84 7.26
CA GLU A 94 -2.17 -16.12 7.21
C GLU A 94 -2.11 -14.70 7.80
N LEU A 95 -1.28 -14.44 8.82
CA LEU A 95 -1.13 -13.09 9.35
C LEU A 95 -0.41 -12.20 8.35
N ILE A 96 0.65 -12.72 7.74
CA ILE A 96 1.42 -11.99 6.73
C ILE A 96 0.53 -11.73 5.50
N GLU A 97 -0.17 -12.73 5.00
CA GLU A 97 -1.09 -12.62 3.86
C GLU A 97 -2.23 -11.64 4.14
N LYS A 98 -2.88 -11.73 5.31
CA LYS A 98 -3.93 -10.77 5.72
C LYS A 98 -3.39 -9.36 5.94
N THR A 99 -2.19 -9.23 6.52
CA THR A 99 -1.57 -7.91 6.72
C THR A 99 -1.17 -7.29 5.38
N LEU A 100 -0.58 -8.06 4.47
CA LEU A 100 -0.26 -7.58 3.13
C LEU A 100 -1.52 -7.20 2.35
N SER A 101 -2.55 -8.04 2.38
CA SER A 101 -3.85 -7.72 1.77
C SER A 101 -4.45 -6.45 2.37
N PHE A 102 -4.42 -6.30 3.70
CA PHE A 102 -4.93 -5.11 4.38
C PHE A 102 -4.12 -3.85 4.00
N VAL A 103 -2.78 -3.93 3.96
CA VAL A 103 -1.92 -2.82 3.56
C VAL A 103 -2.24 -2.41 2.13
N VAL A 104 -2.27 -3.35 1.19
CA VAL A 104 -2.58 -3.07 -0.22
C VAL A 104 -4.00 -2.49 -0.41
N THR A 105 -4.98 -2.98 0.37
CA THR A 105 -6.36 -2.47 0.32
C THR A 105 -6.48 -1.06 0.92
N LYS A 106 -5.63 -0.72 1.91
CA LYS A 106 -5.62 0.61 2.56
C LYS A 106 -4.68 1.61 1.89
N MET A 107 -3.86 1.17 0.94
CA MET A 107 -3.12 2.11 0.09
C MET A 107 -4.11 2.93 -0.74
N ASN A 108 -3.92 4.25 -0.76
CA ASN A 108 -4.70 5.15 -1.63
C ASN A 108 -4.35 4.99 -3.11
N ASN A 109 -3.44 4.08 -3.43
CA ASN A 109 -3.02 3.76 -4.79
C ASN A 109 -3.90 2.65 -5.36
N ALA A 110 -4.16 2.72 -6.64
CA ALA A 110 -4.83 1.64 -7.37
C ALA A 110 -3.78 0.61 -7.79
N VAL A 111 -3.94 -0.65 -7.34
CA VAL A 111 -2.97 -1.73 -7.59
C VAL A 111 -3.65 -2.88 -8.31
N VAL A 112 -3.00 -3.37 -9.36
CA VAL A 112 -3.44 -4.54 -10.11
C VAL A 112 -2.27 -5.47 -10.41
N CYS A 113 -2.46 -6.79 -10.30
CA CYS A 113 -1.44 -7.80 -10.52
C CYS A 113 -1.89 -8.79 -11.61
N PHE A 114 -0.92 -9.22 -12.40
CA PHE A 114 -1.10 -10.14 -13.53
C PHE A 114 -0.15 -11.33 -13.40
N ASP A 115 -0.62 -12.49 -13.87
CA ASP A 115 0.20 -13.69 -13.95
C ASP A 115 1.11 -13.71 -15.20
N ILE A 116 1.82 -14.83 -15.39
CA ILE A 116 2.69 -15.07 -16.55
C ILE A 116 1.95 -15.02 -17.90
N ASN A 117 0.64 -15.33 -17.90
CA ASN A 117 -0.21 -15.33 -19.10
C ASN A 117 -0.83 -13.94 -19.34
N GLN A 118 -0.46 -12.95 -18.54
CA GLN A 118 -1.04 -11.61 -18.54
C GLN A 118 -2.54 -11.60 -18.22
N GLU A 119 -2.99 -12.55 -17.40
CA GLU A 119 -4.34 -12.55 -16.85
C GLU A 119 -4.35 -11.86 -15.47
N CYS A 120 -5.36 -11.02 -15.24
CA CYS A 120 -5.49 -10.31 -13.96
C CYS A 120 -5.81 -11.31 -12.84
N VAL A 121 -4.93 -11.40 -11.85
CA VAL A 121 -5.09 -12.27 -10.67
C VAL A 121 -5.50 -11.51 -9.42
N TYR A 122 -5.26 -10.20 -9.40
CA TYR A 122 -5.61 -9.36 -8.25
C TYR A 122 -5.81 -7.92 -8.70
N ALA A 123 -6.83 -7.27 -8.14
CA ALA A 123 -7.03 -5.83 -8.21
C ALA A 123 -7.56 -5.37 -6.85
N ASN A 124 -6.98 -4.31 -6.27
CA ASN A 124 -7.48 -3.77 -5.02
C ASN A 124 -8.80 -2.98 -5.24
N GLU A 125 -9.48 -2.66 -4.16
CA GLU A 125 -10.77 -1.96 -4.21
C GLU A 125 -10.66 -0.60 -4.91
N HIS A 126 -9.56 0.12 -4.69
CA HIS A 126 -9.31 1.42 -5.30
C HIS A 126 -9.19 1.33 -6.83
N PHE A 127 -8.46 0.32 -7.36
CA PHE A 127 -8.38 0.08 -8.80
C PHE A 127 -9.75 -0.29 -9.40
N ARG A 128 -10.52 -1.14 -8.72
CA ARG A 128 -11.85 -1.55 -9.17
C ARG A 128 -12.81 -0.37 -9.23
N SER A 129 -12.85 0.49 -8.20
CA SER A 129 -13.70 1.70 -8.19
C SER A 129 -13.32 2.70 -9.28
N MET A 130 -12.04 2.73 -9.68
CA MET A 130 -11.55 3.61 -10.73
C MET A 130 -12.00 3.18 -12.14
N ILE A 131 -12.07 1.88 -12.42
CA ILE A 131 -12.28 1.34 -13.79
C ILE A 131 -13.71 0.87 -14.01
N THR A 132 -14.39 0.33 -12.99
CA THR A 132 -15.70 -0.29 -13.17
C THR A 132 -16.75 0.30 -12.25
N SER A 133 -17.81 0.84 -12.88
CA SER A 133 -19.06 1.19 -12.17
C SER A 133 -19.86 -0.03 -11.71
N SER A 134 -19.47 -1.26 -12.02
CA SER A 134 -20.16 -2.49 -11.58
C SER A 134 -19.32 -3.75 -11.75
N ASN A 135 -19.17 -4.48 -10.62
CA ASN A 135 -18.79 -5.89 -10.40
C ASN A 135 -17.67 -6.54 -11.23
N ASP A 136 -16.60 -6.93 -10.51
CA ASP A 136 -15.68 -8.09 -10.61
C ASP A 136 -15.38 -8.71 -11.98
N ASP A 137 -15.38 -7.95 -13.07
CA ASP A 137 -15.02 -8.47 -14.38
C ASP A 137 -13.51 -8.33 -14.63
N PHE A 138 -12.71 -9.26 -14.06
CA PHE A 138 -11.27 -9.35 -14.32
C PHE A 138 -10.92 -9.46 -15.81
N SER A 139 -11.83 -9.95 -16.63
CA SER A 139 -11.66 -10.05 -18.08
C SER A 139 -11.56 -8.66 -18.74
N LYS A 140 -12.41 -7.72 -18.32
CA LYS A 140 -12.35 -6.33 -18.81
C LYS A 140 -11.07 -5.63 -18.36
N ILE A 141 -10.69 -5.82 -17.09
CA ILE A 141 -9.43 -5.27 -16.54
C ILE A 141 -8.26 -5.80 -17.37
N THR A 142 -8.21 -7.12 -17.61
CA THR A 142 -7.17 -7.76 -18.43
C THR A 142 -7.08 -7.15 -19.82
N GLN A 143 -8.20 -7.00 -20.53
CA GLN A 143 -8.21 -6.43 -21.88
C GLN A 143 -7.73 -4.98 -21.91
N LEU A 144 -8.19 -4.16 -20.98
CA LEU A 144 -7.83 -2.73 -20.89
C LEU A 144 -6.34 -2.55 -20.63
N ILE A 145 -5.81 -3.25 -19.63
CA ILE A 145 -4.40 -3.12 -19.26
C ILE A 145 -3.48 -3.75 -20.31
N ARG A 146 -3.84 -4.89 -20.87
CA ARG A 146 -3.07 -5.51 -21.97
C ARG A 146 -2.96 -4.59 -23.16
N ARG A 147 -4.06 -3.92 -23.55
CA ARG A 147 -4.05 -2.92 -24.61
C ARG A 147 -3.10 -1.76 -24.26
N TRP A 148 -3.21 -1.22 -23.06
CA TRP A 148 -2.38 -0.11 -22.61
C TRP A 148 -0.88 -0.46 -22.55
N ILE A 149 -0.52 -1.68 -22.08
CA ILE A 149 0.87 -2.17 -22.07
C ILE A 149 1.42 -2.29 -23.49
N ASN A 150 0.63 -2.81 -24.43
CA ASN A 150 1.06 -2.96 -25.82
C ASN A 150 1.26 -1.61 -26.50
N GLU A 151 0.39 -0.63 -26.23
CA GLU A 151 0.50 0.73 -26.76
C GLU A 151 1.75 1.47 -26.25
N ASN A 152 2.28 1.10 -25.08
CA ASN A 152 3.42 1.77 -24.42
C ASN A 152 4.73 0.97 -24.48
N ASP A 153 4.76 -0.22 -25.09
CA ASP A 153 5.95 -1.06 -25.31
C ASP A 153 6.74 -1.43 -24.02
N PHE A 154 6.02 -1.85 -22.98
CA PHE A 154 6.65 -2.22 -21.70
C PHE A 154 7.12 -3.68 -21.61
N GLN A 155 6.90 -4.48 -22.65
CA GLN A 155 7.12 -5.93 -22.61
C GLN A 155 8.58 -6.32 -22.33
N ASP A 156 9.55 -5.54 -22.83
CA ASP A 156 10.98 -5.85 -22.67
C ASP A 156 11.61 -5.26 -21.39
N GLN A 157 10.89 -4.42 -20.66
CA GLN A 157 11.41 -3.73 -19.48
C GLN A 157 11.05 -4.47 -18.20
N ASN A 158 11.95 -4.47 -17.21
CA ASN A 158 11.72 -5.08 -15.90
C ASN A 158 10.98 -4.15 -14.95
N SER A 159 11.17 -2.83 -15.11
CA SER A 159 10.52 -1.78 -14.34
C SER A 159 10.41 -0.53 -15.18
N VAL A 160 9.23 0.10 -15.18
CA VAL A 160 8.95 1.37 -15.87
C VAL A 160 8.16 2.27 -14.94
N GLU A 161 8.54 3.54 -14.90
CA GLU A 161 7.74 4.59 -14.30
C GLU A 161 7.31 5.54 -15.40
N THR A 162 6.02 5.80 -15.51
CA THR A 162 5.45 6.69 -16.54
C THR A 162 4.28 7.46 -15.96
N SER A 163 3.95 8.58 -16.60
CA SER A 163 2.74 9.36 -16.27
C SER A 163 1.74 9.25 -17.40
N SER A 164 0.48 9.06 -17.06
CA SER A 164 -0.61 8.96 -18.04
C SER A 164 -1.82 9.75 -17.55
N GLN A 165 -2.64 10.19 -18.50
CA GLN A 165 -3.93 10.80 -18.17
C GLN A 165 -5.06 9.91 -18.64
N TRP A 166 -6.05 9.72 -17.78
CA TRP A 166 -7.22 8.89 -18.06
C TRP A 166 -8.48 9.70 -17.81
N VAL A 167 -9.50 9.48 -18.64
CA VAL A 167 -10.82 10.11 -18.45
C VAL A 167 -11.72 9.09 -17.77
N ILE A 168 -12.12 9.38 -16.54
CA ILE A 168 -12.98 8.54 -15.71
C ILE A 168 -14.24 9.36 -15.43
N ASP A 169 -15.41 8.83 -15.74
CA ASP A 169 -16.71 9.51 -15.60
C ASP A 169 -16.74 10.95 -16.16
N GLY A 170 -16.03 11.17 -17.28
CA GLY A 170 -15.93 12.48 -17.93
C GLY A 170 -14.96 13.46 -17.28
N VAL A 171 -14.26 13.05 -16.21
CA VAL A 171 -13.23 13.85 -15.52
C VAL A 171 -11.85 13.33 -15.89
N THR A 172 -10.92 14.25 -16.19
CA THR A 172 -9.53 13.90 -16.49
C THR A 172 -8.76 13.74 -15.18
N HIS A 173 -8.20 12.54 -14.99
CA HIS A 173 -7.31 12.18 -13.91
C HIS A 173 -5.88 12.00 -14.42
N TYR A 174 -4.90 12.34 -13.60
CA TYR A 174 -3.48 12.19 -13.88
C TYR A 174 -2.90 11.14 -12.95
N PHE A 175 -2.27 10.11 -13.53
CA PHE A 175 -1.66 9.02 -12.78
C PHE A 175 -0.17 8.94 -13.04
N ASP A 176 0.61 8.77 -11.97
CA ASP A 176 1.95 8.23 -12.07
C ASP A 176 1.83 6.71 -11.92
N ILE A 177 2.34 5.98 -12.91
CA ILE A 177 2.14 4.53 -13.05
C ILE A 177 3.49 3.84 -12.96
N GLU A 178 3.61 2.93 -12.00
CA GLU A 178 4.77 2.05 -11.85
C GLU A 178 4.39 0.66 -12.38
N TYR A 179 5.08 0.22 -13.44
CA TYR A 179 5.06 -1.16 -13.92
C TYR A 179 6.28 -1.88 -13.39
N ARG A 180 6.12 -3.09 -12.83
CA ARG A 180 7.24 -3.90 -12.38
C ARG A 180 6.99 -5.39 -12.56
N LYS A 181 7.95 -6.09 -13.20
CA LYS A 181 7.94 -7.55 -13.28
C LYS A 181 8.30 -8.18 -11.93
N ILE A 182 7.65 -9.31 -11.65
CA ILE A 182 7.87 -10.09 -10.42
C ILE A 182 8.60 -11.37 -10.79
N PHE A 183 9.67 -11.66 -10.05
CA PHE A 183 10.49 -12.86 -10.24
C PHE A 183 10.50 -13.72 -8.98
N ALA A 184 10.45 -15.04 -9.13
CA ALA A 184 10.65 -16.00 -8.04
C ALA A 184 12.12 -16.00 -7.57
N LYS A 185 12.40 -16.66 -6.43
CA LYS A 185 13.75 -16.74 -5.81
C LYS A 185 14.86 -17.25 -6.76
N LYS A 186 14.51 -17.99 -7.81
CA LYS A 186 15.44 -18.54 -8.81
C LYS A 186 15.56 -17.66 -10.07
N GLY A 187 14.99 -16.47 -10.10
CA GLY A 187 14.99 -15.59 -11.26
C GLY A 187 13.93 -15.95 -12.32
N GLU A 188 13.03 -16.88 -12.03
CA GLU A 188 11.92 -17.24 -12.90
C GLU A 188 10.85 -16.13 -12.88
N TYR A 189 10.43 -15.66 -14.05
CA TYR A 189 9.37 -14.69 -14.20
C TYR A 189 8.01 -15.31 -13.84
N ILE A 190 7.27 -14.66 -12.93
CA ILE A 190 5.98 -15.16 -12.45
C ILE A 190 4.80 -14.23 -12.72
N GLY A 191 5.07 -13.01 -13.18
CA GLY A 191 4.03 -12.03 -13.47
C GLY A 191 4.50 -10.60 -13.27
N PHE A 192 3.58 -9.66 -13.28
CA PHE A 192 3.88 -8.24 -13.04
C PHE A 192 2.76 -7.56 -12.24
N PHE A 193 3.07 -6.40 -11.70
CA PHE A 193 2.07 -5.52 -11.13
C PHE A 193 2.16 -4.11 -11.72
N LEU A 194 1.05 -3.41 -11.62
CA LEU A 194 0.94 -1.99 -11.88
C LEU A 194 0.43 -1.30 -10.60
N ASN A 195 1.06 -0.18 -10.28
CA ASN A 195 0.70 0.70 -9.19
C ASN A 195 0.38 2.08 -9.78
N PHE A 196 -0.86 2.52 -9.62
CA PHE A 196 -1.35 3.80 -10.10
C PHE A 196 -1.47 4.75 -8.92
N ILE A 197 -0.75 5.84 -8.96
CA ILE A 197 -0.76 6.90 -7.97
C ILE A 197 -1.53 8.07 -8.58
N ASP A 198 -2.70 8.39 -8.03
CA ASP A 198 -3.46 9.58 -8.49
C ASP A 198 -2.74 10.84 -8.03
N THR A 199 -2.25 11.61 -9.01
CA THR A 199 -1.55 12.88 -8.81
C THR A 199 -2.39 14.08 -9.24
N THR A 200 -3.68 13.88 -9.52
CA THR A 200 -4.60 14.89 -10.05
C THR A 200 -4.65 16.12 -9.15
N GLU A 201 -4.93 15.95 -7.87
CA GLU A 201 -5.02 17.06 -6.91
C GLU A 201 -3.68 17.81 -6.80
N LYS A 202 -2.57 17.07 -6.68
CA LYS A 202 -1.23 17.64 -6.58
C LYS A 202 -0.90 18.47 -7.83
N ARG A 203 -1.24 17.95 -9.02
CA ARG A 203 -0.98 18.61 -10.30
C ARG A 203 -1.83 19.85 -10.46
N LEU A 204 -3.13 19.76 -10.15
CA LEU A 204 -4.03 20.93 -10.20
C LEU A 204 -3.62 22.02 -9.21
N THR A 205 -3.20 21.63 -8.01
CA THR A 205 -2.68 22.57 -7.00
C THR A 205 -1.41 23.25 -7.51
N PHE A 206 -0.46 22.49 -8.03
CA PHE A 206 0.78 23.04 -8.59
C PHE A 206 0.52 23.99 -9.78
N GLU A 207 -0.36 23.64 -10.69
CA GLU A 207 -0.75 24.52 -11.82
C GLU A 207 -1.42 25.81 -11.30
N LYS A 208 -2.29 25.70 -10.29
CA LYS A 208 -2.88 26.87 -9.65
C LYS A 208 -1.85 27.75 -8.96
N GLU A 209 -0.92 27.16 -8.20
CA GLU A 209 0.17 27.91 -7.55
C GLU A 209 1.07 28.60 -8.58
N LYS A 210 1.43 27.89 -9.65
CA LYS A 210 2.20 28.42 -10.76
C LYS A 210 1.47 29.59 -11.44
N PHE A 211 0.17 29.45 -11.64
CA PHE A 211 -0.66 30.52 -12.19
C PHE A 211 -0.65 31.76 -11.26
N LEU A 212 -0.88 31.59 -9.97
CA LEU A 212 -0.89 32.68 -8.99
C LEU A 212 0.48 33.34 -8.80
N ALA A 213 1.57 32.60 -8.98
CA ALA A 213 2.91 33.12 -8.95
C ALA A 213 3.21 34.09 -10.13
N THR A 214 2.50 33.92 -11.23
CA THR A 214 2.76 34.68 -12.47
C THR A 214 1.61 35.58 -12.88
N HIS A 215 0.38 35.36 -12.41
CA HIS A 215 -0.81 36.07 -12.81
C HIS A 215 -1.55 36.67 -11.61
N ASP A 216 -2.31 37.72 -11.86
CA ASP A 216 -3.29 38.25 -10.92
C ASP A 216 -4.54 37.39 -10.89
N ALA A 217 -4.97 36.99 -9.69
CA ALA A 217 -6.08 36.05 -9.50
C ALA A 217 -7.44 36.61 -9.95
N LEU A 218 -7.64 37.92 -9.98
CA LEU A 218 -8.90 38.56 -10.36
C LEU A 218 -9.03 38.70 -11.87
N THR A 219 -7.98 39.20 -12.52
CA THR A 219 -7.99 39.63 -13.93
C THR A 219 -7.42 38.57 -14.88
N GLY A 220 -6.60 37.65 -14.35
CA GLY A 220 -5.89 36.65 -15.13
C GLY A 220 -4.84 37.25 -16.08
N LEU A 221 -4.43 38.49 -15.85
CA LEU A 221 -3.27 39.11 -16.48
C LEU A 221 -2.00 38.77 -15.70
N TYR A 222 -0.82 39.05 -16.28
CA TYR A 222 0.41 38.93 -15.51
C TYR A 222 0.38 39.82 -14.28
N ASN A 223 0.82 39.31 -13.14
CA ASN A 223 1.00 40.12 -11.96
C ASN A 223 2.19 41.09 -12.15
N GLN A 224 2.31 42.12 -11.31
CA GLN A 224 3.31 43.14 -11.42
C GLN A 224 4.76 42.61 -11.50
N SER A 225 5.07 41.63 -10.67
CA SER A 225 6.42 41.04 -10.60
C SER A 225 6.77 40.28 -11.88
N TYR A 226 5.89 39.44 -12.34
CA TYR A 226 6.11 38.61 -13.54
C TYR A 226 6.10 39.47 -14.82
N PHE A 227 5.24 40.52 -14.89
CA PHE A 227 5.24 41.49 -15.96
C PHE A 227 6.60 42.21 -16.09
N ALA A 228 7.14 42.70 -14.94
CA ALA A 228 8.45 43.34 -14.95
C ALA A 228 9.57 42.41 -15.45
N THR A 229 9.52 41.14 -15.05
CA THR A 229 10.46 40.10 -15.55
C THR A 229 10.33 39.93 -17.05
N LYS A 230 9.09 39.78 -17.55
CA LYS A 230 8.83 39.58 -18.99
C LYS A 230 9.26 40.80 -19.85
N VAL A 231 9.01 41.98 -19.36
CA VAL A 231 9.49 43.21 -20.04
C VAL A 231 11.03 43.25 -20.11
N SER A 232 11.69 42.94 -19.00
CA SER A 232 13.16 42.89 -18.97
C SER A 232 13.74 41.82 -19.91
N GLU A 233 13.15 40.65 -19.95
CA GLU A 233 13.52 39.55 -20.88
C GLU A 233 13.35 40.03 -22.35
N ALA A 234 12.21 40.63 -22.67
CA ALA A 234 11.93 41.11 -24.03
C ALA A 234 12.91 42.18 -24.48
N LEU A 235 13.20 43.17 -23.63
CA LEU A 235 14.18 44.21 -23.92
C LEU A 235 15.60 43.66 -24.15
N GLN A 236 15.99 42.62 -23.42
CA GLN A 236 17.30 41.97 -23.61
C GLN A 236 17.37 41.14 -24.88
N GLN A 237 16.27 40.44 -25.26
CA GLN A 237 16.24 39.59 -26.43
C GLN A 237 16.13 40.34 -27.75
N THR A 238 15.55 41.54 -27.72
CA THR A 238 15.32 42.35 -28.92
C THR A 238 15.81 43.80 -28.71
N PRO A 239 17.15 44.03 -28.58
CA PRO A 239 17.72 45.35 -28.27
C PRO A 239 17.51 46.35 -29.39
N ASP A 240 17.31 45.91 -30.63
CA ASP A 240 17.17 46.79 -31.80
C ASP A 240 15.71 47.13 -32.15
N VAL A 241 14.75 46.75 -31.27
CA VAL A 241 13.31 47.00 -31.45
C VAL A 241 12.87 48.14 -30.53
N ASP A 242 12.17 49.13 -31.09
CA ASP A 242 11.55 50.19 -30.30
C ASP A 242 10.31 49.65 -29.58
N TRP A 243 10.31 49.79 -28.26
CA TRP A 243 9.22 49.35 -27.37
C TRP A 243 8.39 50.54 -26.89
N LEU A 244 7.06 50.40 -26.88
CA LEU A 244 6.12 51.34 -26.28
C LEU A 244 5.43 50.70 -25.08
N LEU A 245 5.63 51.32 -23.89
CA LEU A 245 4.91 50.93 -22.67
C LEU A 245 3.65 51.80 -22.54
N LEU A 246 2.48 51.18 -22.53
CA LEU A 246 1.21 51.84 -22.24
C LEU A 246 0.80 51.57 -20.80
N CYS A 247 0.40 52.64 -20.10
CA CYS A 247 -0.14 52.53 -18.75
C CYS A 247 -1.54 53.13 -18.74
N SER A 248 -2.52 52.37 -18.23
CA SER A 248 -3.89 52.81 -18.06
C SER A 248 -4.26 52.85 -16.57
N ASN A 249 -5.20 53.71 -16.22
CA ASN A 249 -5.73 53.81 -14.87
C ASN A 249 -7.24 54.12 -14.94
N ILE A 250 -8.04 53.43 -14.16
CA ILE A 250 -9.49 53.68 -14.04
C ILE A 250 -9.67 54.92 -13.15
N LYS A 251 -10.16 56.00 -13.75
CA LYS A 251 -10.46 57.23 -13.02
C LYS A 251 -11.58 56.99 -11.99
N ASP A 252 -11.37 57.52 -10.80
CA ASP A 252 -12.36 57.47 -9.70
C ASP A 252 -12.77 56.03 -9.32
N PHE A 253 -11.90 55.02 -9.48
CA PHE A 253 -12.21 53.61 -9.17
C PHE A 253 -12.66 53.37 -7.72
N LYS A 254 -12.12 54.18 -6.78
CA LYS A 254 -12.57 54.15 -5.38
C LYS A 254 -14.05 54.53 -5.26
N LEU A 255 -14.50 55.52 -6.02
CA LEU A 255 -15.91 55.91 -5.99
C LEU A 255 -16.82 54.81 -6.50
N ILE A 256 -16.40 54.05 -7.48
CA ILE A 256 -17.14 52.86 -7.96
C ILE A 256 -17.30 51.85 -6.81
N ASN A 257 -16.22 51.56 -6.08
CA ASN A 257 -16.29 50.64 -4.94
C ASN A 257 -17.17 51.19 -3.81
N ASP A 258 -17.08 52.47 -3.51
CA ASP A 258 -17.85 53.09 -2.41
C ASP A 258 -19.35 53.17 -2.72
N LEU A 259 -19.76 53.39 -3.98
CA LEU A 259 -21.13 53.51 -4.40
C LEU A 259 -21.80 52.17 -4.75
N PHE A 260 -21.05 51.25 -5.39
CA PHE A 260 -21.63 50.03 -5.98
C PHE A 260 -21.09 48.74 -5.36
N GLY A 261 -20.17 48.87 -4.40
CA GLY A 261 -19.54 47.72 -3.72
C GLY A 261 -18.36 47.12 -4.48
N LEU A 262 -17.57 46.34 -3.73
CA LEU A 262 -16.34 45.69 -4.24
C LEU A 262 -16.60 44.71 -5.39
N GLU A 263 -17.73 44.01 -5.39
CA GLU A 263 -18.08 43.10 -6.48
C GLU A 263 -18.18 43.84 -7.82
N LYS A 264 -18.81 45.00 -7.81
CA LYS A 264 -18.93 45.81 -9.04
C LYS A 264 -17.59 46.39 -9.49
N GLY A 265 -16.76 46.82 -8.55
CA GLY A 265 -15.41 47.21 -8.87
C GLY A 265 -14.57 46.06 -9.50
N ASN A 266 -14.72 44.87 -8.96
CA ASN A 266 -14.08 43.67 -9.51
C ASN A 266 -14.54 43.32 -10.94
N GLU A 267 -15.86 43.53 -11.23
CA GLU A 267 -16.38 43.37 -12.59
C GLU A 267 -15.73 44.38 -13.56
N VAL A 268 -15.62 45.63 -13.15
CA VAL A 268 -14.98 46.67 -13.97
C VAL A 268 -13.52 46.33 -14.28
N LEU A 269 -12.73 45.85 -13.30
CA LEU A 269 -11.36 45.40 -13.52
C LEU A 269 -11.28 44.21 -14.48
N LYS A 270 -12.20 43.25 -14.38
CA LYS A 270 -12.28 42.12 -15.32
C LYS A 270 -12.61 42.62 -16.75
N MET A 271 -13.56 43.54 -16.88
CA MET A 271 -13.89 44.11 -18.19
C MET A 271 -12.72 44.81 -18.83
N GLU A 272 -11.93 45.63 -18.07
CA GLU A 272 -10.73 46.27 -18.56
C GLU A 272 -9.68 45.23 -18.99
N ALA A 273 -9.45 44.19 -18.18
CA ALA A 273 -8.54 43.11 -18.52
C ALA A 273 -8.93 42.38 -19.80
N ASP A 274 -10.21 42.11 -20.00
CA ASP A 274 -10.71 41.47 -21.21
C ASP A 274 -10.57 42.36 -22.46
N LEU A 275 -10.76 43.67 -22.30
CA LEU A 275 -10.48 44.63 -23.36
C LEU A 275 -9.00 44.64 -23.73
N LEU A 276 -8.10 44.71 -22.76
CA LEU A 276 -6.65 44.62 -23.00
C LEU A 276 -6.28 43.31 -23.73
N LYS A 277 -6.76 42.14 -23.28
CA LYS A 277 -6.53 40.89 -23.96
C LYS A 277 -7.01 40.89 -25.40
N LYS A 278 -8.16 41.51 -25.66
CA LYS A 278 -8.77 41.55 -27.00
C LYS A 278 -7.96 42.42 -27.96
N TYR A 279 -7.43 43.58 -27.51
CA TYR A 279 -6.79 44.56 -28.38
C TYR A 279 -5.26 44.47 -28.41
N CYS A 280 -4.62 43.94 -27.37
CA CYS A 280 -3.17 43.76 -27.35
C CYS A 280 -2.70 42.50 -28.11
N GLY A 281 -3.61 41.58 -28.44
CA GLY A 281 -3.30 40.37 -29.22
C GLY A 281 -2.51 39.30 -28.45
N LYS A 282 -2.06 38.27 -29.17
CA LYS A 282 -1.34 37.13 -28.57
C LYS A 282 0.10 37.44 -28.17
N ASN A 283 0.63 38.60 -28.52
CA ASN A 283 2.04 38.99 -28.31
C ASN A 283 2.17 40.14 -27.30
N ALA A 284 1.14 40.45 -26.51
CA ALA A 284 1.19 41.46 -25.45
C ALA A 284 1.26 40.84 -24.07
#